data_82edd50702604edea506fd341a4de109
#
_entry.id   82edd50702604edea506fd341a4de109
#
_cell.length_a   1.000
_cell.length_b   1.000
_cell.length_c   1.000
_cell.angle_alpha   90.00
_cell.angle_beta   90.00
_cell.angle_gamma   90.00
#
_symmetry.space_group_name_H-M   'P 1'
#
loop_
_entity.id
_entity.type
_entity.pdbx_description
1 polymer ?
#
loop_
_entity_poly.entity_id
_entity_poly.type
_entity_poly.pdbx_seq_one_letter_code
_entity_poly.pdbx_strand_id
1 'polypeptide(L)'
;MDLQVQAQEFRHAYEVINDPERRNFQLTLINEEHRELLEAHLKVHDYEGAEADCLKELADLVYVCFQYAENLDWDLMEALHRVHKSNMSKLGDDGKPVRREDGKVLKGPNYKPPVLDDLTNTKLDLSRYDH
;
A
#
# COMPACT_ATOMS: atom_id res chain seq x y z
N MET A 1 5.18 -3.58 -14.77
CA MET A 1 6.01 -2.75 -13.87
C MET A 1 5.88 -3.29 -12.46
N ASP A 2 6.99 -3.63 -11.83
CA ASP A 2 6.97 -4.16 -10.47
C ASP A 2 7.38 -3.06 -9.49
N LEU A 3 6.41 -2.58 -8.71
CA LEU A 3 6.62 -1.49 -7.75
C LEU A 3 7.55 -1.92 -6.61
N GLN A 4 7.55 -3.21 -6.26
CA GLN A 4 8.46 -3.72 -5.24
C GLN A 4 9.92 -3.65 -5.72
N VAL A 5 10.16 -4.00 -6.98
CA VAL A 5 11.49 -3.91 -7.60
C VAL A 5 11.95 -2.44 -7.67
N GLN A 6 11.04 -1.51 -7.98
CA GLN A 6 11.36 -0.09 -7.99
C GLN A 6 11.77 0.42 -6.59
N ALA A 7 11.08 -0.06 -5.55
CA ALA A 7 11.45 0.28 -4.18
C ALA A 7 12.87 -0.22 -3.84
N GLN A 8 13.18 -1.45 -4.23
CA GLN A 8 14.52 -2.02 -4.04
C GLN A 8 15.58 -1.22 -4.79
N GLU A 9 15.29 -0.86 -6.05
CA GLU A 9 16.20 -0.09 -6.88
C GLU A 9 16.49 1.28 -6.28
N PHE A 10 15.47 1.98 -5.80
CA PHE A 10 15.64 3.27 -5.12
C PHE A 10 16.53 3.13 -3.89
N ARG A 11 16.24 2.15 -3.03
CA ARG A 11 16.98 1.96 -1.79
C ARG A 11 18.43 1.58 -2.06
N HIS A 12 18.66 0.78 -3.08
CA HIS A 12 20.03 0.44 -3.48
C HIS A 12 20.79 1.67 -4.02
N ALA A 13 20.15 2.43 -4.90
CA ALA A 13 20.77 3.61 -5.52
C ALA A 13 21.14 4.68 -4.49
N TYR A 14 20.31 4.86 -3.46
CA TYR A 14 20.53 5.88 -2.44
C TYR A 14 21.16 5.31 -1.16
N GLU A 15 21.64 4.06 -1.22
CA GLU A 15 22.33 3.41 -0.11
C GLU A 15 21.50 3.38 1.18
N VAL A 16 20.17 3.22 1.03
CA VAL A 16 19.26 3.10 2.17
C VAL A 16 19.23 1.64 2.62
N ILE A 17 19.62 1.40 3.85
CA ILE A 17 19.64 0.07 4.44
C ILE A 17 18.28 -0.25 5.05
N ASN A 18 17.80 -1.48 4.82
CA ASN A 18 16.57 -1.95 5.44
C ASN A 18 16.80 -2.17 6.94
N ASP A 19 16.02 -1.48 7.75
CA ASP A 19 16.16 -1.50 9.19
C ASP A 19 14.77 -1.48 9.85
N PRO A 20 14.30 -2.63 10.37
CA PRO A 20 12.98 -2.68 11.02
C PRO A 20 12.82 -1.73 12.20
N GLU A 21 13.93 -1.34 12.85
CA GLU A 21 13.86 -0.38 13.95
C GLU A 21 13.49 1.03 13.47
N ARG A 22 13.64 1.32 12.18
CA ARG A 22 13.24 2.59 11.57
C ARG A 22 11.81 2.58 11.05
N ARG A 23 11.02 1.62 11.48
CA ARG A 23 9.62 1.49 11.08
C ARG A 23 8.82 2.76 11.34
N ASN A 24 9.00 3.36 12.51
CA ASN A 24 8.28 4.59 12.86
C ASN A 24 8.71 5.77 11.98
N PHE A 25 9.97 5.84 11.61
CA PHE A 25 10.45 6.85 10.67
C PHE A 25 9.77 6.68 9.31
N GLN A 26 9.68 5.44 8.80
CA GLN A 26 9.01 5.16 7.53
C GLN A 26 7.52 5.53 7.59
N LEU A 27 6.86 5.29 8.72
CA LEU A 27 5.47 5.70 8.91
C LEU A 27 5.33 7.22 8.87
N THR A 28 6.28 7.95 9.44
CA THR A 28 6.31 9.42 9.37
C THR A 28 6.30 9.91 7.93
N LEU A 29 7.04 9.26 7.03
CA LEU A 29 7.04 9.61 5.61
C LEU A 29 5.68 9.39 4.96
N ILE A 30 4.99 8.29 5.31
CA ILE A 30 3.63 8.03 4.83
C ILE A 30 2.69 9.14 5.29
N ASN A 31 2.75 9.52 6.56
CA ASN A 31 1.92 10.59 7.10
C ASN A 31 2.19 11.94 6.41
N GLU A 32 3.43 12.23 6.12
CA GLU A 32 3.84 13.45 5.41
C GLU A 32 3.26 13.49 4.01
N GLU A 33 3.40 12.40 3.24
CA GLU A 33 2.86 12.33 1.88
C GLU A 33 1.32 12.33 1.88
N HIS A 34 0.69 11.71 2.87
CA HIS A 34 -0.76 11.77 3.01
C HIS A 34 -1.25 13.20 3.22
N ARG A 35 -0.56 13.96 4.08
CA ARG A 35 -0.88 15.38 4.31
C ARG A 35 -0.72 16.20 3.05
N GLU A 36 0.34 15.99 2.28
CA GLU A 36 0.58 16.69 1.02
C GLU A 36 -0.51 16.37 -0.01
N LEU A 37 -0.98 15.11 -0.05
CA LEU A 37 -2.11 14.74 -0.89
C LEU A 37 -3.38 15.49 -0.48
N LEU A 38 -3.68 15.59 0.82
CA LEU A 38 -4.85 16.32 1.31
C LEU A 38 -4.78 17.80 0.93
N GLU A 39 -3.60 18.43 1.05
CA GLU A 39 -3.39 19.82 0.67
C GLU A 39 -3.61 20.02 -0.84
N ALA A 40 -3.06 19.13 -1.66
CA ALA A 40 -3.25 19.19 -3.11
C ALA A 40 -4.72 18.95 -3.51
N HIS A 41 -5.40 18.02 -2.83
CA HIS A 41 -6.81 17.76 -3.05
C HIS A 41 -7.68 19.01 -2.82
N LEU A 42 -7.40 19.75 -1.77
CA LEU A 42 -8.16 20.96 -1.46
C LEU A 42 -7.97 22.06 -2.51
N LYS A 43 -6.88 22.01 -3.27
CA LYS A 43 -6.54 23.02 -4.30
C LYS A 43 -6.79 22.52 -5.71
N VAL A 44 -7.45 21.41 -5.89
CA VAL A 44 -7.55 20.70 -7.18
C VAL A 44 -8.23 21.54 -8.28
N HIS A 45 -9.00 22.56 -7.91
CA HIS A 45 -9.67 23.46 -8.84
C HIS A 45 -9.08 24.88 -8.88
N ASP A 46 -8.00 25.13 -8.16
CA ASP A 46 -7.52 26.50 -7.91
C ASP A 46 -6.62 27.07 -9.03
N TYR A 47 -6.01 26.20 -9.83
CA TYR A 47 -5.09 26.63 -10.88
C TYR A 47 -4.93 25.55 -11.94
N GLU A 48 -4.43 25.95 -13.11
CA GLU A 48 -4.11 25.02 -14.19
C GLU A 48 -2.95 24.11 -13.75
N GLY A 49 -3.14 22.80 -13.90
CA GLY A 49 -2.13 21.80 -13.46
C GLY A 49 -2.34 21.31 -12.06
N ALA A 50 -3.35 21.81 -11.31
CA ALA A 50 -3.62 21.38 -9.94
C ALA A 50 -3.97 19.90 -9.86
N GLU A 51 -4.68 19.35 -10.84
CA GLU A 51 -4.98 17.92 -10.88
C GLU A 51 -3.74 17.07 -11.07
N ALA A 52 -2.82 17.52 -11.93
CA ALA A 52 -1.54 16.83 -12.12
C ALA A 52 -0.70 16.85 -10.85
N ASP A 53 -0.70 17.96 -10.11
CA ASP A 53 -0.02 18.06 -8.82
C ASP A 53 -0.64 17.11 -7.81
N CYS A 54 -1.98 17.00 -7.78
CA CYS A 54 -2.67 16.07 -6.91
C CYS A 54 -2.31 14.61 -7.26
N LEU A 55 -2.26 14.27 -8.53
CA LEU A 55 -1.86 12.94 -8.98
C LEU A 55 -0.41 12.63 -8.57
N LYS A 56 0.48 13.62 -8.66
CA LYS A 56 1.86 13.46 -8.23
C LYS A 56 1.93 13.14 -6.73
N GLU A 57 1.15 13.84 -5.90
CA GLU A 57 1.13 13.58 -4.46
C GLU A 57 0.53 12.20 -4.15
N LEU A 58 -0.47 11.75 -4.90
CA LEU A 58 -1.00 10.40 -4.77
C LEU A 58 0.07 9.36 -5.11
N ALA A 59 0.83 9.58 -6.19
CA ALA A 59 1.92 8.69 -6.59
C ALA A 59 3.03 8.65 -5.52
N ASP A 60 3.38 9.81 -4.94
CA ASP A 60 4.38 9.88 -3.86
C ASP A 60 3.93 9.07 -2.64
N LEU A 61 2.64 9.15 -2.29
CA LEU A 61 2.09 8.37 -1.17
C LEU A 61 2.25 6.87 -1.42
N VAL A 62 1.88 6.39 -2.60
CA VAL A 62 2.04 4.97 -2.95
C VAL A 62 3.53 4.59 -2.92
N TYR A 63 4.39 5.46 -3.42
CA TYR A 63 5.83 5.23 -3.46
C TYR A 63 6.41 4.99 -2.05
N VAL A 64 6.07 5.85 -1.10
CA VAL A 64 6.56 5.68 0.28
C VAL A 64 5.92 4.49 0.99
N CYS A 65 4.71 4.08 0.59
CA CYS A 65 4.12 2.84 1.10
C CYS A 65 4.97 1.62 0.70
N PHE A 66 5.46 1.58 -0.54
CA PHE A 66 6.37 0.52 -0.97
C PHE A 66 7.73 0.60 -0.27
N GLN A 67 8.22 1.80 0.04
CA GLN A 67 9.43 1.96 0.84
C GLN A 67 9.24 1.41 2.25
N TYR A 68 8.07 1.66 2.86
CA TYR A 68 7.74 1.11 4.16
C TYR A 68 7.79 -0.43 4.14
N ALA A 69 7.16 -1.03 3.16
CA ALA A 69 7.12 -2.49 3.01
C ALA A 69 8.53 -3.06 2.78
N GLU A 70 9.30 -2.43 1.88
CA GLU A 70 10.65 -2.90 1.57
C GLU A 70 11.57 -2.80 2.79
N ASN A 71 11.42 -1.75 3.59
CA ASN A 71 12.18 -1.61 4.83
C ASN A 71 11.95 -2.78 5.79
N LEU A 72 10.75 -3.35 5.78
CA LEU A 72 10.37 -4.52 6.58
C LEU A 72 10.52 -5.82 5.81
N ASP A 73 10.97 -5.76 4.55
CA ASP A 73 11.14 -6.92 3.68
C ASP A 73 9.81 -7.64 3.39
N TRP A 74 8.72 -6.88 3.37
CA TRP A 74 7.39 -7.37 3.04
C TRP A 74 7.13 -7.24 1.54
N ASP A 75 6.53 -8.25 0.94
CA ASP A 75 6.11 -8.21 -0.46
C ASP A 75 4.73 -7.56 -0.58
N LEU A 76 4.72 -6.24 -0.73
CA LEU A 76 3.48 -5.46 -0.83
C LEU A 76 2.75 -5.74 -2.15
N MET A 77 3.48 -6.00 -3.25
CA MET A 77 2.84 -6.35 -4.52
C MET A 77 2.00 -7.61 -4.40
N GLU A 78 2.56 -8.66 -3.80
CA GLU A 78 1.82 -9.90 -3.57
C GLU A 78 0.66 -9.70 -2.60
N ALA A 79 0.86 -8.90 -1.56
CA ALA A 79 -0.21 -8.56 -0.62
C ALA A 79 -1.37 -7.87 -1.34
N LEU A 80 -1.08 -6.91 -2.21
CA LEU A 80 -2.10 -6.21 -3.01
C LEU A 80 -2.84 -7.18 -3.93
N HIS A 81 -2.13 -8.12 -4.55
CA HIS A 81 -2.75 -9.14 -5.39
C HIS A 81 -3.76 -9.97 -4.59
N ARG A 82 -3.36 -10.41 -3.39
CA ARG A 82 -4.23 -11.21 -2.51
C ARG A 82 -5.43 -10.41 -2.00
N VAL A 83 -5.22 -9.14 -1.67
CA VAL A 83 -6.30 -8.22 -1.28
C VAL A 83 -7.27 -8.03 -2.44
N HIS A 84 -6.77 -7.89 -3.67
CA HIS A 84 -7.63 -7.79 -4.85
C HIS A 84 -8.49 -9.04 -5.02
N LYS A 85 -7.90 -10.24 -4.92
CA LYS A 85 -8.64 -11.50 -5.00
C LYS A 85 -9.71 -11.59 -3.92
N SER A 86 -9.36 -11.19 -2.69
CA SER A 86 -10.31 -11.13 -1.59
C SER A 86 -11.46 -10.18 -1.89
N ASN A 87 -11.16 -8.99 -2.41
CA ASN A 87 -12.19 -8.02 -2.78
C ASN A 87 -13.12 -8.56 -3.87
N MET A 88 -12.57 -9.26 -4.85
CA MET A 88 -13.40 -9.87 -5.90
C MET A 88 -14.26 -11.03 -5.38
N SER A 89 -13.85 -11.67 -4.28
CA SER A 89 -14.64 -12.74 -3.66
C SER A 89 -15.88 -12.23 -2.92
N LYS A 90 -16.05 -10.91 -2.78
CA LYS A 90 -17.26 -10.31 -2.19
C LYS A 90 -18.47 -10.41 -3.09
N LEU A 91 -18.31 -10.73 -4.37
CA LEU A 91 -19.39 -10.88 -5.31
C LEU A 91 -20.37 -11.99 -4.87
N GLY A 92 -21.65 -11.83 -5.22
CA GLY A 92 -22.66 -12.85 -4.99
C GLY A 92 -22.47 -14.06 -5.92
N ASP A 93 -23.28 -15.11 -5.68
CA ASP A 93 -23.24 -16.33 -6.51
C ASP A 93 -23.54 -16.08 -7.98
N ASP A 94 -24.30 -15.00 -8.26
CA ASP A 94 -24.63 -14.56 -9.63
C ASP A 94 -23.52 -13.76 -10.30
N GLY A 95 -22.37 -13.60 -9.64
CA GLY A 95 -21.26 -12.78 -10.11
C GLY A 95 -21.50 -11.27 -9.99
N LYS A 96 -22.56 -10.87 -9.32
CA LYS A 96 -22.92 -9.46 -9.14
C LYS A 96 -22.63 -8.98 -7.71
N PRO A 97 -22.43 -7.66 -7.53
CA PRO A 97 -22.17 -7.13 -6.21
C PRO A 97 -23.39 -7.29 -5.28
N VAL A 98 -23.10 -7.59 -4.01
CA VAL A 98 -24.08 -7.51 -2.93
C VAL A 98 -23.92 -6.12 -2.31
N ARG A 99 -24.98 -5.31 -2.34
CA ARG A 99 -24.92 -3.92 -1.88
C ARG A 99 -25.90 -3.61 -0.78
N ARG A 100 -25.50 -2.73 0.11
CA ARG A 100 -26.39 -2.10 1.08
C ARG A 100 -27.20 -0.99 0.39
N GLU A 101 -28.27 -0.53 1.01
CA GLU A 101 -29.15 0.52 0.42
C GLU A 101 -28.40 1.79 0.03
N ASP A 102 -27.35 2.16 0.79
CA ASP A 102 -26.53 3.35 0.49
C ASP A 102 -25.48 3.10 -0.60
N GLY A 103 -25.47 1.91 -1.23
CA GLY A 103 -24.55 1.55 -2.29
C GLY A 103 -23.25 0.91 -1.83
N LYS A 104 -23.05 0.77 -0.51
CA LYS A 104 -21.85 0.13 0.00
C LYS A 104 -21.81 -1.35 -0.41
N VAL A 105 -20.67 -1.79 -0.97
CA VAL A 105 -20.45 -3.19 -1.31
C VAL A 105 -20.30 -4.01 -0.03
N LEU A 106 -21.12 -5.06 0.08
CA LEU A 106 -21.08 -5.99 1.21
C LEU A 106 -20.38 -7.28 0.82
N LYS A 107 -20.02 -8.07 1.83
CA LYS A 107 -19.42 -9.38 1.63
C LYS A 107 -20.51 -10.36 1.17
N GLY A 108 -20.31 -10.98 0.01
CA GLY A 108 -21.17 -12.04 -0.48
C GLY A 108 -20.89 -13.37 0.20
N PRO A 109 -21.64 -14.42 -0.17
CA PRO A 109 -21.55 -15.74 0.50
C PRO A 109 -20.22 -16.45 0.30
N ASN A 110 -19.46 -16.09 -0.74
CA ASN A 110 -18.20 -16.75 -1.06
C ASN A 110 -16.98 -15.90 -0.65
N TYR A 111 -17.20 -14.87 0.17
CA TYR A 111 -16.11 -14.00 0.60
C TYR A 111 -15.04 -14.78 1.37
N LYS A 112 -13.80 -14.52 0.99
CA LYS A 112 -12.61 -15.05 1.67
C LYS A 112 -11.68 -13.89 2.00
N PRO A 113 -11.35 -13.67 3.28
CA PRO A 113 -10.39 -12.62 3.63
C PRO A 113 -9.00 -12.95 3.09
N PRO A 114 -8.16 -11.93 2.84
CA PRO A 114 -6.80 -12.20 2.40
C PRO A 114 -5.99 -12.81 3.53
N VAL A 115 -5.15 -13.80 3.19
CA VAL A 115 -4.21 -14.40 4.13
C VAL A 115 -2.82 -13.90 3.75
N LEU A 116 -2.18 -13.17 4.66
CA LEU A 116 -0.91 -12.49 4.40
C LEU A 116 0.21 -12.91 5.37
N ASP A 117 -0.07 -13.86 6.26
CA ASP A 117 0.85 -14.25 7.34
C ASP A 117 2.22 -14.69 6.82
N ASP A 118 2.24 -15.43 5.70
CA ASP A 118 3.49 -15.91 5.10
C ASP A 118 4.35 -14.77 4.53
N LEU A 119 3.73 -13.63 4.22
CA LEU A 119 4.46 -12.47 3.68
C LEU A 119 5.18 -11.68 4.77
N THR A 120 4.82 -11.90 6.03
CA THR A 120 5.42 -11.23 7.18
C THR A 120 6.16 -12.19 8.11
N ASN A 121 5.88 -13.48 8.06
CA ASN A 121 6.45 -14.48 8.97
C ASN A 121 7.96 -14.64 8.84
N THR A 122 8.53 -14.31 7.68
CA THR A 122 9.98 -14.28 7.51
C THR A 122 10.65 -13.36 8.52
N LYS A 123 9.89 -12.40 9.07
CA LYS A 123 10.38 -11.45 10.07
C LYS A 123 10.44 -12.05 11.47
N LEU A 124 9.84 -13.22 11.67
CA LEU A 124 9.91 -13.95 12.92
C LEU A 124 11.23 -14.71 13.07
N ASP A 125 12.04 -14.77 12.02
CA ASP A 125 13.40 -15.26 12.12
C ASP A 125 14.25 -14.18 12.77
N LEU A 126 14.28 -14.20 14.09
CA LEU A 126 14.97 -13.21 14.90
C LEU A 126 16.49 -13.22 14.71
N SER A 127 17.04 -14.27 14.11
CA SER A 127 18.49 -14.32 13.82
C SER A 127 18.92 -13.21 12.85
N ARG A 128 17.97 -12.66 12.06
CA ARG A 128 18.23 -11.52 11.19
C ARG A 128 18.53 -10.23 11.96
N TYR A 129 18.08 -10.15 13.21
CA TYR A 129 18.14 -8.95 14.02
C TYR A 129 19.03 -9.09 15.25
N ASP A 130 19.57 -10.26 15.48
CA ASP A 130 20.42 -10.59 16.64
C ASP A 130 21.89 -10.28 16.34
N HIS A 131 22.18 -9.01 16.13
CA HIS A 131 23.56 -8.60 15.82
C HIS A 131 24.06 -7.53 16.76
#